data_5bdd322a4b2e42bad32ab6b2e1137fca
#
_entry.id   5bdd322a4b2e42bad32ab6b2e1137fca
#
_cell.length_a   1.000
_cell.length_b   1.000
_cell.length_c   1.000
_cell.angle_alpha   90.00
_cell.angle_beta   90.00
_cell.angle_gamma   90.00
#
_symmetry.space_group_name_H-M   'P 1'
#
loop_
_entity.id
_entity.type
_entity.pdbx_description
1 polymer ?
#
loop_
_entity_poly.entity_id
_entity_poly.type
_entity_poly.pdbx_seq_one_letter_code
_entity_poly.pdbx_strand_id
1 'polypeptide(L)'
;VCYHASSGELLWVHEDRARFWDAAGGAGPRATPSFFAGRLYTLGSTGILNCLAAGSGRLEWSVNISQTNQAPIPTWGFTGSPLVWKDLVVVCAGGNQQQSLIAYDRINGRRRWASGHIGAGYGSPHLATLHGVEQVIIIDDEGVSGYELLTGRGLWQFDLGGIPGDKTLQPCLLDQQSFLVGMGNGIGTRFLQCNRAGDNWRIEQRWLSKGLKPKFSDLLYHQGYIYGLDGKVLVCLAGDSGKRLWKGGRYGAGQLILLGNNLLVTAENGDLALVSAQPEKYQEHGRIKGLEGKTWNHPAYARGQLFVRNGREAVCYALSQSR
;
A
#
# COMPACT_ATOMS: atom_id res chain seq x y z
N VAL A 1 17.77 5.46 -6.08
CA VAL A 1 19.07 4.90 -5.73
C VAL A 1 18.96 3.38 -5.69
N CYS A 2 19.91 2.66 -6.27
CA CYS A 2 19.99 1.21 -6.24
C CYS A 2 21.31 0.78 -5.58
N TYR A 3 21.20 -0.19 -4.69
CA TYR A 3 22.33 -0.78 -3.97
C TYR A 3 22.41 -2.27 -4.23
N HIS A 4 23.61 -2.81 -4.18
CA HIS A 4 23.83 -4.25 -4.18
C HIS A 4 23.31 -4.84 -2.86
N ALA A 5 22.40 -5.81 -2.94
CA ALA A 5 21.63 -6.28 -1.77
C ALA A 5 22.50 -6.89 -0.64
N SER A 6 23.63 -7.54 -0.98
CA SER A 6 24.49 -8.20 0.01
C SER A 6 25.63 -7.30 0.52
N SER A 7 26.16 -6.39 -0.31
CA SER A 7 27.32 -5.55 0.06
C SER A 7 26.93 -4.13 0.48
N GLY A 8 25.74 -3.67 0.09
CA GLY A 8 25.33 -2.26 0.26
C GLY A 8 26.04 -1.28 -0.68
N GLU A 9 26.79 -1.78 -1.65
CA GLU A 9 27.48 -0.96 -2.64
C GLU A 9 26.50 -0.21 -3.53
N LEU A 10 26.74 1.08 -3.76
CA LEU A 10 25.95 1.90 -4.67
C LEU A 10 26.17 1.47 -6.11
N LEU A 11 25.09 1.06 -6.78
CA LEU A 11 25.12 0.64 -8.18
C LEU A 11 24.81 1.78 -9.14
N TRP A 12 23.74 2.53 -8.87
CA TRP A 12 23.34 3.70 -9.66
C TRP A 12 22.39 4.62 -8.91
N VAL A 13 22.28 5.87 -9.39
CA VAL A 13 21.38 6.90 -8.90
C VAL A 13 20.58 7.45 -10.08
N HIS A 14 19.30 7.71 -9.86
CA HIS A 14 18.44 8.51 -10.73
C HIS A 14 17.83 9.64 -9.89
N GLU A 15 17.85 10.87 -10.42
CA GLU A 15 17.36 12.06 -9.75
C GLU A 15 16.39 12.83 -10.65
N ASP A 16 15.23 13.20 -10.10
CA ASP A 16 14.31 14.13 -10.71
C ASP A 16 14.63 15.57 -10.24
N ARG A 17 14.53 16.55 -11.15
CA ARG A 17 14.65 17.96 -10.80
C ARG A 17 13.40 18.48 -10.08
N ALA A 18 13.03 17.80 -8.98
CA ALA A 18 11.86 18.10 -8.18
C ALA A 18 12.12 17.71 -6.73
N ARG A 19 11.60 18.50 -5.80
CA ARG A 19 11.69 18.19 -4.37
C ARG A 19 10.33 18.40 -3.72
N PHE A 20 9.89 17.40 -2.99
CA PHE A 20 8.73 17.49 -2.11
C PHE A 20 9.17 17.40 -0.66
N TRP A 21 8.55 18.20 0.20
CA TRP A 21 8.77 18.16 1.64
C TRP A 21 7.44 18.47 2.37
N ASP A 22 7.19 17.78 3.45
CA ASP A 22 6.14 18.11 4.43
C ASP A 22 6.64 17.90 5.87
N ALA A 23 5.94 18.51 6.83
CA ALA A 23 6.34 18.48 8.24
C ALA A 23 6.19 17.08 8.88
N ALA A 24 5.30 16.24 8.38
CA ALA A 24 5.07 14.90 8.93
C ALA A 24 6.05 13.86 8.37
N GLY A 25 6.16 13.78 7.05
CA GLY A 25 6.95 12.76 6.35
C GLY A 25 8.38 13.17 6.02
N GLY A 26 8.70 14.47 6.09
CA GLY A 26 10.02 15.01 5.70
C GLY A 26 10.18 15.14 4.19
N ALA A 27 11.42 15.10 3.69
CA ALA A 27 11.74 15.18 2.28
C ALA A 27 11.71 13.82 1.58
N GLY A 28 11.38 13.81 0.29
CA GLY A 28 11.53 12.66 -0.61
C GLY A 28 10.23 12.02 -1.08
N PRO A 29 10.35 10.96 -1.86
CA PRO A 29 9.20 10.21 -2.38
C PRO A 29 8.49 9.42 -1.27
N ARG A 30 7.20 9.15 -1.48
CA ARG A 30 6.35 8.36 -0.57
C ARG A 30 6.08 6.97 -1.12
N ALA A 31 5.99 6.86 -2.45
CA ALA A 31 5.68 5.62 -3.16
C ALA A 31 6.85 4.62 -3.13
N THR A 32 6.51 3.35 -3.19
CA THR A 32 7.46 2.26 -3.41
C THR A 32 7.59 2.00 -4.91
N PRO A 33 8.82 1.88 -5.45
CA PRO A 33 9.01 1.50 -6.84
C PRO A 33 8.46 0.11 -7.14
N SER A 34 7.91 -0.08 -8.35
CA SER A 34 7.46 -1.39 -8.83
C SER A 34 8.41 -1.91 -9.91
N PHE A 35 8.85 -3.16 -9.75
CA PHE A 35 9.73 -3.84 -10.70
C PHE A 35 8.93 -4.79 -11.60
N PHE A 36 9.15 -4.70 -12.92
CA PHE A 36 8.59 -5.63 -13.87
C PHE A 36 9.45 -5.74 -15.15
N ALA A 37 9.80 -6.96 -15.53
CA ALA A 37 10.50 -7.26 -16.78
C ALA A 37 11.72 -6.35 -17.05
N GLY A 38 12.63 -6.24 -16.08
CA GLY A 38 13.87 -5.48 -16.19
C GLY A 38 13.71 -3.96 -16.08
N ARG A 39 12.53 -3.47 -15.72
CA ARG A 39 12.23 -2.05 -15.54
C ARG A 39 11.74 -1.74 -14.13
N LEU A 40 12.02 -0.53 -13.68
CA LEU A 40 11.49 0.05 -12.45
C LEU A 40 10.54 1.20 -12.81
N TYR A 41 9.38 1.21 -12.18
CA TYR A 41 8.40 2.28 -12.29
C TYR A 41 8.33 3.01 -10.96
N THR A 42 8.65 4.30 -10.98
CA THR A 42 8.74 5.11 -9.77
C THR A 42 7.78 6.30 -9.87
N LEU A 43 7.08 6.63 -8.78
CA LEU A 43 6.26 7.84 -8.69
C LEU A 43 6.83 8.76 -7.61
N GLY A 44 7.28 9.94 -8.02
CA GLY A 44 7.70 11.00 -7.11
C GLY A 44 6.51 11.72 -6.50
N SER A 45 6.66 12.25 -5.29
CA SER A 45 5.58 12.97 -4.58
C SER A 45 5.07 14.23 -5.31
N THR A 46 5.83 14.76 -6.28
CA THR A 46 5.42 15.87 -7.15
C THR A 46 4.67 15.42 -8.41
N GLY A 47 4.46 14.09 -8.58
CA GLY A 47 3.72 13.52 -9.69
C GLY A 47 4.58 13.11 -10.90
N ILE A 48 5.90 13.01 -10.77
CA ILE A 48 6.77 12.51 -11.84
C ILE A 48 6.74 10.97 -11.80
N LEU A 49 6.15 10.36 -12.82
CA LEU A 49 6.15 8.92 -13.04
C LEU A 49 7.24 8.57 -14.04
N ASN A 50 8.22 7.78 -13.62
CA ASN A 50 9.34 7.35 -14.46
C ASN A 50 9.30 5.85 -14.73
N CYS A 51 9.79 5.46 -15.90
CA CYS A 51 10.25 4.12 -16.21
C CYS A 51 11.77 4.14 -16.35
N LEU A 52 12.45 3.36 -15.55
CA LEU A 52 13.90 3.26 -15.51
C LEU A 52 14.33 1.84 -15.90
N ALA A 53 15.43 1.71 -16.65
CA ALA A 53 16.11 0.44 -16.83
C ALA A 53 16.68 -0.03 -15.47
N ALA A 54 16.23 -1.17 -14.96
CA ALA A 54 16.53 -1.58 -13.59
C ALA A 54 18.04 -1.85 -13.34
N GLY A 55 18.77 -2.28 -14.37
CA GLY A 55 20.21 -2.55 -14.26
C GLY A 55 21.12 -1.32 -14.25
N SER A 56 20.62 -0.15 -14.68
CA SER A 56 21.46 1.06 -14.85
C SER A 56 20.86 2.35 -14.34
N GLY A 57 19.56 2.35 -13.97
CA GLY A 57 18.86 3.59 -13.62
C GLY A 57 18.60 4.55 -14.79
N ARG A 58 18.92 4.14 -16.03
CA ARG A 58 18.72 4.99 -17.21
C ARG A 58 17.22 5.24 -17.41
N LEU A 59 16.85 6.49 -17.59
CA LEU A 59 15.48 6.90 -17.91
C LEU A 59 15.07 6.38 -19.29
N GLU A 60 13.96 5.65 -19.37
CA GLU A 60 13.36 5.21 -20.63
C GLU A 60 12.21 6.13 -21.06
N TRP A 61 11.34 6.48 -20.15
CA TRP A 61 10.31 7.50 -20.34
C TRP A 61 9.90 8.13 -19.00
N SER A 62 9.31 9.31 -19.07
CA SER A 62 8.79 10.07 -17.93
C SER A 62 7.50 10.78 -18.27
N VAL A 63 6.56 10.84 -17.33
CA VAL A 63 5.30 11.60 -17.42
C VAL A 63 5.08 12.34 -16.12
N ASN A 64 4.78 13.62 -16.19
CA ASN A 64 4.32 14.38 -15.03
C ASN A 64 2.79 14.29 -14.94
N ILE A 65 2.27 13.43 -14.04
CA ILE A 65 0.84 13.18 -13.90
C ILE A 65 0.09 14.40 -13.35
N SER A 66 0.73 15.24 -12.53
CA SER A 66 0.13 16.48 -12.05
C SER A 66 -0.15 17.44 -13.21
N GLN A 67 0.81 17.63 -14.10
CA GLN A 67 0.69 18.54 -15.24
C GLN A 67 -0.25 17.98 -16.33
N THR A 68 -0.05 16.72 -16.73
CA THR A 68 -0.81 16.09 -17.83
C THR A 68 -2.29 15.91 -17.51
N ASN A 69 -2.63 15.79 -16.21
CA ASN A 69 -4.01 15.57 -15.77
C ASN A 69 -4.61 16.79 -15.07
N GLN A 70 -3.88 17.91 -15.04
CA GLN A 70 -4.29 19.12 -14.32
C GLN A 70 -4.68 18.83 -12.85
N ALA A 71 -3.96 17.87 -12.24
CA ALA A 71 -4.17 17.44 -10.87
C ALA A 71 -3.29 18.28 -9.93
N PRO A 72 -3.85 18.93 -8.91
CA PRO A 72 -3.04 19.59 -7.91
C PRO A 72 -2.20 18.53 -7.16
N ILE A 73 -1.00 18.92 -6.74
CA ILE A 73 -0.21 18.06 -5.87
C ILE A 73 -0.96 17.94 -4.53
N PRO A 74 -1.30 16.72 -4.08
CA PRO A 74 -1.99 16.53 -2.80
C PRO A 74 -1.18 17.05 -1.61
N THR A 75 -1.83 17.31 -0.49
CA THR A 75 -1.17 17.84 0.74
C THR A 75 0.05 17.03 1.17
N TRP A 76 -0.04 15.69 1.09
CA TRP A 76 1.05 14.77 1.42
C TRP A 76 1.84 14.30 0.20
N GLY A 77 1.64 14.94 -0.97
CA GLY A 77 2.20 14.52 -2.25
C GLY A 77 1.48 13.30 -2.84
N PHE A 78 1.91 12.86 -4.02
CA PHE A 78 1.48 11.59 -4.59
C PHE A 78 2.17 10.45 -3.81
N THR A 79 1.40 9.61 -3.16
CA THR A 79 1.89 8.57 -2.23
C THR A 79 1.69 7.16 -2.74
N GLY A 80 0.72 6.93 -3.62
CA GLY A 80 0.39 5.64 -4.17
C GLY A 80 1.53 5.07 -5.01
N SER A 81 1.89 3.81 -4.79
CA SER A 81 2.88 3.09 -5.60
C SER A 81 2.30 2.71 -6.95
N PRO A 82 3.06 2.77 -8.07
CA PRO A 82 2.57 2.33 -9.36
C PRO A 82 2.21 0.84 -9.35
N LEU A 83 1.02 0.48 -9.82
CA LEU A 83 0.67 -0.91 -10.11
C LEU A 83 1.12 -1.25 -11.53
N VAL A 84 1.94 -2.29 -11.69
CA VAL A 84 2.36 -2.77 -13.00
C VAL A 84 1.70 -4.11 -13.28
N TRP A 85 1.00 -4.19 -14.40
CA TRP A 85 0.33 -5.41 -14.83
C TRP A 85 0.34 -5.54 -16.37
N LYS A 86 0.89 -6.64 -16.88
CA LYS A 86 1.08 -6.87 -18.33
C LYS A 86 1.71 -5.63 -19.00
N ASP A 87 0.96 -4.95 -19.87
CA ASP A 87 1.43 -3.79 -20.62
C ASP A 87 1.01 -2.45 -20.02
N LEU A 88 0.48 -2.46 -18.81
CA LEU A 88 -0.04 -1.26 -18.12
C LEU A 88 0.77 -0.90 -16.89
N VAL A 89 0.89 0.40 -16.67
CA VAL A 89 1.27 1.01 -15.39
C VAL A 89 0.09 1.87 -14.93
N VAL A 90 -0.48 1.52 -13.79
CA VAL A 90 -1.66 2.19 -13.23
C VAL A 90 -1.26 3.00 -12.00
N VAL A 91 -1.71 4.24 -11.93
CA VAL A 91 -1.44 5.15 -10.80
C VAL A 91 -2.69 5.87 -10.33
N CYS A 92 -2.77 6.16 -9.04
CA CYS A 92 -3.75 7.10 -8.51
C CYS A 92 -3.23 8.52 -8.75
N ALA A 93 -3.97 9.30 -9.52
CA ALA A 93 -3.52 10.61 -9.98
C ALA A 93 -4.39 11.76 -9.46
N GLY A 94 -5.69 11.55 -9.32
CA GLY A 94 -6.62 12.65 -9.09
C GLY A 94 -6.70 13.59 -10.31
N GLY A 95 -7.40 14.69 -10.15
CA GLY A 95 -7.50 15.74 -11.17
C GLY A 95 -8.94 16.06 -11.53
N ASN A 96 -9.09 16.97 -12.49
CA ASN A 96 -10.38 17.35 -12.99
C ASN A 96 -10.99 16.24 -13.87
N GLN A 97 -12.30 16.05 -13.82
CA GLN A 97 -13.05 15.20 -14.74
C GLN A 97 -12.75 13.69 -14.65
N GLN A 98 -13.02 13.08 -13.48
CA GLN A 98 -13.01 11.61 -13.36
C GLN A 98 -11.67 10.95 -13.73
N GLN A 99 -10.60 11.40 -13.13
CA GLN A 99 -9.25 10.90 -13.41
C GLN A 99 -8.50 10.47 -12.11
N SER A 100 -9.23 9.96 -11.12
CA SER A 100 -8.55 9.46 -9.92
C SER A 100 -7.61 8.29 -10.22
N LEU A 101 -7.86 7.57 -11.31
CA LEU A 101 -7.07 6.43 -11.76
C LEU A 101 -6.66 6.58 -13.22
N ILE A 102 -5.38 6.39 -13.52
CA ILE A 102 -4.86 6.49 -14.89
C ILE A 102 -3.95 5.32 -15.19
N ALA A 103 -4.08 4.76 -16.39
CA ALA A 103 -3.17 3.76 -16.91
C ALA A 103 -2.36 4.31 -18.07
N TYR A 104 -1.08 3.96 -18.04
CA TYR A 104 -0.11 4.25 -19.09
C TYR A 104 0.41 2.95 -19.70
N ASP A 105 0.77 3.04 -20.98
CA ASP A 105 1.52 1.97 -21.64
C ASP A 105 2.88 1.82 -20.99
N ARG A 106 3.19 0.61 -20.56
CA ARG A 106 4.40 0.28 -19.79
C ARG A 106 5.69 0.55 -20.57
N ILE A 107 5.66 0.45 -21.91
CA ILE A 107 6.87 0.55 -22.75
C ILE A 107 7.20 1.99 -23.10
N ASN A 108 6.17 2.82 -23.37
CA ASN A 108 6.37 4.16 -23.95
C ASN A 108 5.73 5.30 -23.15
N GLY A 109 5.05 5.01 -22.02
CA GLY A 109 4.44 6.03 -21.15
C GLY A 109 3.22 6.74 -21.75
N ARG A 110 2.66 6.27 -22.88
CA ARG A 110 1.46 6.86 -23.46
C ARG A 110 0.23 6.48 -22.63
N ARG A 111 -0.65 7.45 -22.37
CA ARG A 111 -1.91 7.19 -21.68
C ARG A 111 -2.78 6.21 -22.47
N ARG A 112 -3.25 5.15 -21.83
CA ARG A 112 -4.13 4.11 -22.37
C ARG A 112 -5.59 4.41 -22.02
N TRP A 113 -5.86 4.72 -20.76
CA TRP A 113 -7.16 5.11 -20.26
C TRP A 113 -7.04 5.95 -18.98
N ALA A 114 -8.11 6.68 -18.63
CA ALA A 114 -8.30 7.33 -17.36
C ALA A 114 -9.74 7.09 -16.90
N SER A 115 -9.94 6.95 -15.58
CA SER A 115 -11.23 6.63 -15.00
C SER A 115 -11.30 7.07 -13.53
N GLY A 116 -12.47 6.88 -12.91
CA GLY A 116 -12.70 7.15 -11.50
C GLY A 116 -13.32 8.52 -11.27
N HIS A 117 -13.06 9.09 -10.10
CA HIS A 117 -13.71 10.30 -9.60
C HIS A 117 -12.72 11.49 -9.59
N ILE A 118 -13.15 12.64 -9.05
CA ILE A 118 -12.33 13.87 -9.05
C ILE A 118 -11.17 13.77 -8.06
N GLY A 119 -11.38 13.17 -6.89
CA GLY A 119 -10.38 13.02 -5.84
C GLY A 119 -9.42 11.87 -6.09
N ALA A 120 -8.22 11.95 -5.52
CA ALA A 120 -7.32 10.81 -5.40
C ALA A 120 -7.13 10.46 -3.92
N GLY A 121 -7.20 9.18 -3.60
CA GLY A 121 -6.74 8.69 -2.31
C GLY A 121 -5.22 8.70 -2.22
N TYR A 122 -4.71 8.45 -1.03
CA TYR A 122 -3.28 8.28 -0.76
C TYR A 122 -2.83 6.82 -0.87
N GLY A 123 -3.76 5.89 -1.02
CA GLY A 123 -3.50 4.48 -1.22
C GLY A 123 -3.00 4.16 -2.62
N SER A 124 -2.32 3.02 -2.77
CA SER A 124 -1.90 2.52 -4.07
C SER A 124 -3.05 1.81 -4.78
N PRO A 125 -3.12 1.84 -6.12
CA PRO A 125 -4.02 0.97 -6.87
C PRO A 125 -3.68 -0.50 -6.57
N HIS A 126 -4.68 -1.30 -6.23
CA HIS A 126 -4.52 -2.68 -5.79
C HIS A 126 -5.09 -3.66 -6.82
N LEU A 127 -4.23 -4.59 -7.30
CA LEU A 127 -4.68 -5.65 -8.20
C LEU A 127 -5.50 -6.68 -7.43
N ALA A 128 -6.69 -7.00 -7.91
CA ALA A 128 -7.53 -8.04 -7.36
C ALA A 128 -8.13 -8.92 -8.46
N THR A 129 -8.33 -10.20 -8.14
CA THR A 129 -9.17 -11.09 -8.95
C THR A 129 -10.43 -11.39 -8.15
N LEU A 130 -11.55 -10.74 -8.49
CA LEU A 130 -12.83 -10.99 -7.86
C LEU A 130 -13.76 -11.69 -8.86
N HIS A 131 -14.36 -12.81 -8.44
CA HIS A 131 -15.21 -13.68 -9.31
C HIS A 131 -14.55 -14.00 -10.67
N GLY A 132 -13.25 -14.27 -10.66
CA GLY A 132 -12.46 -14.57 -11.87
C GLY A 132 -12.17 -13.38 -12.78
N VAL A 133 -12.51 -12.13 -12.37
CA VAL A 133 -12.24 -10.92 -13.13
C VAL A 133 -11.08 -10.15 -12.50
N GLU A 134 -10.02 -9.94 -13.29
CA GLU A 134 -8.89 -9.08 -12.91
C GLU A 134 -9.34 -7.61 -12.94
N GLN A 135 -9.17 -6.94 -11.83
CA GLN A 135 -9.58 -5.55 -11.66
C GLN A 135 -8.60 -4.79 -10.78
N VAL A 136 -8.62 -3.49 -10.88
CA VAL A 136 -7.93 -2.61 -9.96
C VAL A 136 -8.93 -2.02 -8.96
N ILE A 137 -8.61 -2.12 -7.69
CA ILE A 137 -9.38 -1.52 -6.60
C ILE A 137 -8.63 -0.29 -6.09
N ILE A 138 -9.36 0.81 -5.90
CA ILE A 138 -8.85 2.02 -5.25
C ILE A 138 -9.77 2.42 -4.09
N ILE A 139 -9.19 3.17 -3.15
CA ILE A 139 -9.91 3.85 -2.08
C ILE A 139 -9.65 5.34 -2.27
N ASP A 140 -10.71 6.11 -2.55
CA ASP A 140 -10.66 7.54 -2.78
C ASP A 140 -11.66 8.30 -1.92
N ASP A 141 -11.90 9.57 -2.20
CA ASP A 141 -12.79 10.42 -1.40
C ASP A 141 -14.26 10.00 -1.48
N GLU A 142 -14.67 9.27 -2.51
CA GLU A 142 -16.05 8.80 -2.67
C GLU A 142 -16.26 7.40 -2.12
N GLY A 143 -15.19 6.64 -1.84
CA GLY A 143 -15.31 5.32 -1.27
C GLY A 143 -14.31 4.29 -1.77
N VAL A 144 -14.79 3.08 -2.03
CA VAL A 144 -14.01 1.99 -2.60
C VAL A 144 -14.59 1.62 -3.96
N SER A 145 -13.77 1.59 -4.98
CA SER A 145 -14.21 1.34 -6.35
C SER A 145 -13.35 0.30 -7.04
N GLY A 146 -14.00 -0.55 -7.85
CA GLY A 146 -13.34 -1.53 -8.69
C GLY A 146 -13.48 -1.19 -10.18
N TYR A 147 -12.39 -1.30 -10.91
CA TYR A 147 -12.31 -0.98 -12.34
C TYR A 147 -11.73 -2.13 -13.12
N GLU A 148 -12.29 -2.39 -14.31
CA GLU A 148 -11.73 -3.35 -15.24
C GLU A 148 -10.32 -2.91 -15.66
N LEU A 149 -9.36 -3.79 -15.51
CA LEU A 149 -7.95 -3.43 -15.57
C LEU A 149 -7.50 -3.00 -16.98
N LEU A 150 -8.07 -3.59 -18.04
CA LEU A 150 -7.68 -3.30 -19.43
C LEU A 150 -8.25 -1.99 -19.96
N THR A 151 -9.47 -1.63 -19.57
CA THR A 151 -10.24 -0.52 -20.16
C THR A 151 -10.45 0.64 -19.20
N GLY A 152 -10.28 0.43 -17.89
CA GLY A 152 -10.64 1.39 -16.87
C GLY A 152 -12.15 1.52 -16.63
N ARG A 153 -12.98 0.68 -17.27
CA ARG A 153 -14.44 0.71 -17.05
C ARG A 153 -14.77 0.44 -15.59
N GLY A 154 -15.55 1.32 -14.96
CA GLY A 154 -16.05 1.10 -13.60
C GLY A 154 -16.91 -0.17 -13.53
N LEU A 155 -16.62 -1.03 -12.57
CA LEU A 155 -17.38 -2.27 -12.34
C LEU A 155 -18.35 -2.10 -11.19
N TRP A 156 -17.88 -1.52 -10.10
CA TRP A 156 -18.66 -1.33 -8.89
C TRP A 156 -18.07 -0.21 -8.03
N GLN A 157 -18.91 0.33 -7.15
CA GLN A 157 -18.52 1.30 -6.13
C GLN A 157 -19.22 0.98 -4.82
N PHE A 158 -18.54 1.21 -3.72
CA PHE A 158 -19.10 1.14 -2.37
C PHE A 158 -18.83 2.46 -1.66
N ASP A 159 -19.90 3.18 -1.32
CA ASP A 159 -19.84 4.44 -0.59
C ASP A 159 -19.40 4.20 0.86
N LEU A 160 -18.37 4.89 1.29
CA LEU A 160 -17.90 4.89 2.68
C LEU A 160 -18.59 5.97 3.54
N GLY A 161 -19.55 6.70 2.99
CA GLY A 161 -20.35 7.70 3.70
C GLY A 161 -19.69 9.07 3.83
N GLY A 162 -18.88 9.49 2.83
CA GLY A 162 -18.27 10.83 2.80
C GLY A 162 -17.36 11.11 4.01
N ILE A 163 -16.73 10.09 4.56
CA ILE A 163 -15.98 10.17 5.82
C ILE A 163 -14.70 10.97 5.62
N PRO A 164 -14.49 12.08 6.35
CA PRO A 164 -13.27 12.85 6.28
C PRO A 164 -12.07 12.03 6.76
N GLY A 165 -10.95 12.17 6.09
CA GLY A 165 -9.68 11.57 6.51
C GLY A 165 -8.85 11.04 5.36
N ASP A 166 -7.58 10.79 5.65
CA ASP A 166 -6.64 10.29 4.67
C ASP A 166 -6.97 8.83 4.31
N LYS A 167 -7.23 8.54 3.03
CA LYS A 167 -7.48 7.21 2.50
C LYS A 167 -6.13 6.62 2.07
N THR A 168 -5.39 6.10 3.03
CA THR A 168 -3.99 5.71 2.86
C THR A 168 -3.79 4.22 2.66
N LEU A 169 -4.79 3.40 3.00
CA LEU A 169 -4.67 1.94 3.03
C LEU A 169 -5.08 1.30 1.72
N GLN A 170 -4.50 0.15 1.46
CA GLN A 170 -4.96 -0.76 0.42
C GLN A 170 -6.03 -1.71 0.96
N PRO A 171 -6.92 -2.24 0.09
CA PRO A 171 -7.80 -3.33 0.49
C PRO A 171 -6.98 -4.57 0.82
N CYS A 172 -7.34 -5.27 1.90
CA CYS A 172 -6.76 -6.57 2.24
C CYS A 172 -7.68 -7.67 1.71
N LEU A 173 -7.27 -8.36 0.65
CA LEU A 173 -8.05 -9.43 0.05
C LEU A 173 -8.09 -10.63 1.00
N LEU A 174 -9.28 -11.22 1.18
CA LEU A 174 -9.49 -12.45 1.93
C LEU A 174 -9.56 -13.66 1.00
N ASP A 175 -10.29 -13.48 -0.09
CA ASP A 175 -10.51 -14.47 -1.15
C ASP A 175 -10.93 -13.76 -2.46
N GLN A 176 -11.46 -14.52 -3.43
CA GLN A 176 -11.97 -13.97 -4.70
C GLN A 176 -13.36 -13.32 -4.61
N GLN A 177 -13.91 -13.17 -3.41
CA GLN A 177 -15.26 -12.63 -3.21
C GLN A 177 -15.32 -11.62 -2.07
N SER A 178 -14.25 -11.45 -1.31
CA SER A 178 -14.28 -10.63 -0.12
C SER A 178 -12.95 -9.95 0.20
N PHE A 179 -13.05 -8.80 0.85
CA PHE A 179 -11.89 -8.01 1.24
C PHE A 179 -12.21 -7.10 2.43
N LEU A 180 -11.17 -6.66 3.09
CA LEU A 180 -11.24 -5.68 4.18
C LEU A 180 -10.83 -4.30 3.70
N VAL A 181 -11.49 -3.29 4.26
CA VAL A 181 -11.09 -1.89 4.13
C VAL A 181 -10.94 -1.31 5.52
N GLY A 182 -9.74 -0.87 5.85
CA GLY A 182 -9.44 -0.21 7.11
C GLY A 182 -9.36 1.30 6.96
N MET A 183 -9.80 2.03 7.98
CA MET A 183 -9.66 3.48 8.04
C MET A 183 -9.42 3.94 9.47
N GLY A 184 -8.49 4.89 9.61
CA GLY A 184 -8.21 5.57 10.88
C GLY A 184 -9.31 6.52 11.33
N ASN A 185 -8.94 7.49 12.17
CA ASN A 185 -9.80 8.60 12.62
C ASN A 185 -11.15 8.16 13.24
N GLY A 186 -11.16 7.02 13.96
CA GLY A 186 -12.36 6.51 14.61
C GLY A 186 -13.31 5.69 13.73
N ILE A 187 -13.02 5.52 12.45
CA ILE A 187 -13.89 4.88 11.45
C ILE A 187 -13.92 3.37 11.63
N GLY A 188 -12.77 2.70 11.62
CA GLY A 188 -12.67 1.26 11.83
C GLY A 188 -12.36 0.46 10.58
N THR A 189 -12.56 -0.85 10.69
CA THR A 189 -12.33 -1.84 9.63
C THR A 189 -13.65 -2.44 9.20
N ARG A 190 -13.91 -2.47 7.89
CA ARG A 190 -15.08 -3.08 7.27
C ARG A 190 -14.71 -4.37 6.55
N PHE A 191 -15.57 -5.36 6.66
CA PHE A 191 -15.57 -6.52 5.79
C PHE A 191 -16.59 -6.30 4.67
N LEU A 192 -16.10 -6.30 3.44
CA LEU A 192 -16.91 -6.11 2.25
C LEU A 192 -16.97 -7.42 1.46
N GLN A 193 -18.20 -7.87 1.18
CA GLN A 193 -18.50 -9.00 0.34
C GLN A 193 -18.83 -8.50 -1.06
N CYS A 194 -18.15 -9.04 -2.06
CA CYS A 194 -18.43 -8.77 -3.46
C CYS A 194 -19.31 -9.90 -4.02
N ASN A 195 -20.45 -9.54 -4.56
CA ASN A 195 -21.36 -10.45 -5.26
C ASN A 195 -21.41 -10.08 -6.73
N ARG A 196 -21.53 -11.08 -7.62
CA ARG A 196 -21.63 -10.88 -9.06
C ARG A 196 -22.69 -11.77 -9.68
N ALA A 197 -23.56 -11.18 -10.51
CA ALA A 197 -24.56 -11.89 -11.31
C ALA A 197 -24.50 -11.36 -12.76
N GLY A 198 -23.82 -12.09 -13.65
CA GLY A 198 -23.50 -11.63 -14.98
C GLY A 198 -22.56 -10.40 -14.93
N ASP A 199 -23.00 -9.29 -15.47
CA ASP A 199 -22.26 -8.00 -15.42
C ASP A 199 -22.66 -7.10 -14.24
N ASN A 200 -23.62 -7.55 -13.42
CA ASN A 200 -24.06 -6.78 -12.26
C ASN A 200 -23.21 -7.14 -11.05
N TRP A 201 -22.56 -6.14 -10.50
CA TRP A 201 -21.75 -6.22 -9.30
C TRP A 201 -22.47 -5.58 -8.12
N ARG A 202 -22.37 -6.19 -6.95
CA ARG A 202 -22.93 -5.67 -5.71
C ARG A 202 -21.94 -5.87 -4.56
N ILE A 203 -21.59 -4.79 -3.88
CA ILE A 203 -20.75 -4.84 -2.67
C ILE A 203 -21.64 -4.68 -1.45
N GLU A 204 -21.48 -5.58 -0.49
CA GLU A 204 -22.24 -5.60 0.75
C GLU A 204 -21.30 -5.56 1.95
N GLN A 205 -21.59 -4.69 2.91
CA GLN A 205 -20.88 -4.69 4.18
C GLN A 205 -21.42 -5.80 5.07
N ARG A 206 -20.56 -6.78 5.40
CA ARG A 206 -20.91 -7.89 6.31
C ARG A 206 -20.85 -7.44 7.77
N TRP A 207 -19.76 -6.73 8.11
CA TRP A 207 -19.59 -6.12 9.43
C TRP A 207 -18.71 -4.87 9.38
N LEU A 208 -18.81 -4.04 10.44
CA LEU A 208 -17.93 -2.91 10.74
C LEU A 208 -17.42 -3.07 12.17
N SER A 209 -16.11 -3.09 12.33
CA SER A 209 -15.45 -3.15 13.63
C SER A 209 -14.72 -1.85 13.96
N LYS A 210 -15.05 -1.25 15.10
CA LYS A 210 -14.27 -0.16 15.69
C LYS A 210 -13.11 -0.67 16.56
N GLY A 211 -12.93 -1.98 16.62
CA GLY A 211 -11.84 -2.63 17.35
C GLY A 211 -10.46 -2.44 16.74
N LEU A 212 -10.39 -2.10 15.45
CA LEU A 212 -9.16 -1.84 14.71
C LEU A 212 -9.38 -0.67 13.75
N LYS A 213 -8.63 0.41 13.96
CA LYS A 213 -8.68 1.67 13.21
C LYS A 213 -7.29 2.00 12.67
N PRO A 214 -6.85 1.29 11.63
CA PRO A 214 -5.51 1.49 11.09
C PRO A 214 -5.41 2.87 10.46
N LYS A 215 -4.27 3.53 10.64
CA LYS A 215 -4.07 4.90 10.13
C LYS A 215 -3.37 4.88 8.76
N PHE A 216 -2.20 4.29 8.69
CA PHE A 216 -1.43 4.06 7.45
C PHE A 216 -0.58 2.78 7.51
N SER A 217 -0.96 1.85 8.38
CA SER A 217 -0.42 0.49 8.43
C SER A 217 -1.42 -0.45 7.80
N ASP A 218 -1.00 -1.27 6.87
CA ASP A 218 -1.88 -2.22 6.21
C ASP A 218 -2.44 -3.28 7.18
N LEU A 219 -3.53 -3.91 6.76
CA LEU A 219 -4.12 -5.05 7.45
C LEU A 219 -3.49 -6.33 6.92
N LEU A 220 -3.31 -7.31 7.80
CA LEU A 220 -2.92 -8.67 7.44
C LEU A 220 -4.04 -9.64 7.79
N TYR A 221 -4.36 -10.52 6.85
CA TYR A 221 -5.27 -11.65 7.08
C TYR A 221 -4.49 -12.95 7.09
N HIS A 222 -4.65 -13.74 8.14
CA HIS A 222 -3.96 -15.02 8.29
C HIS A 222 -4.85 -16.01 9.06
N GLN A 223 -5.14 -17.17 8.45
CA GLN A 223 -5.86 -18.29 9.08
C GLN A 223 -7.19 -17.90 9.76
N GLY A 224 -7.97 -17.02 9.13
CA GLY A 224 -9.26 -16.57 9.66
C GLY A 224 -9.19 -15.37 10.60
N TYR A 225 -7.99 -14.79 10.84
CA TYR A 225 -7.79 -13.68 11.76
C TYR A 225 -7.17 -12.48 11.07
N ILE A 226 -7.48 -11.30 11.61
CA ILE A 226 -7.02 -10.02 11.06
C ILE A 226 -6.09 -9.37 12.08
N TYR A 227 -4.93 -8.96 11.61
CA TYR A 227 -3.92 -8.27 12.40
C TYR A 227 -3.67 -6.88 11.84
N GLY A 228 -3.47 -5.90 12.72
CA GLY A 228 -3.18 -4.53 12.32
C GLY A 228 -2.90 -3.63 13.53
N LEU A 229 -2.47 -2.42 13.26
CA LEU A 229 -2.21 -1.43 14.30
C LEU A 229 -3.43 -0.53 14.51
N ASP A 230 -4.07 -0.61 15.67
CA ASP A 230 -5.09 0.33 16.14
C ASP A 230 -4.39 1.58 16.73
N GLY A 231 -4.12 2.55 15.87
CA GLY A 231 -3.26 3.68 16.21
C GLY A 231 -1.83 3.22 16.50
N LYS A 232 -1.51 2.95 17.77
CA LYS A 232 -0.15 2.59 18.22
C LYS A 232 -0.02 1.17 18.74
N VAL A 233 -1.11 0.41 18.81
CA VAL A 233 -1.19 -0.88 19.50
C VAL A 233 -1.57 -1.98 18.52
N LEU A 234 -0.88 -3.11 18.55
CA LEU A 234 -1.21 -4.27 17.74
C LEU A 234 -2.50 -4.93 18.22
N VAL A 235 -3.33 -5.33 17.29
CA VAL A 235 -4.66 -5.90 17.52
C VAL A 235 -4.85 -7.15 16.68
N CYS A 236 -5.59 -8.12 17.23
CA CYS A 236 -6.16 -9.25 16.50
C CYS A 236 -7.68 -9.18 16.55
N LEU A 237 -8.31 -9.34 15.37
CA LEU A 237 -9.75 -9.52 15.25
C LEU A 237 -10.07 -10.91 14.70
N ALA A 238 -11.22 -11.45 15.08
CA ALA A 238 -11.83 -12.57 14.39
C ALA A 238 -12.32 -12.13 13.00
N GLY A 239 -11.96 -12.86 11.94
CA GLY A 239 -12.26 -12.47 10.56
C GLY A 239 -13.74 -12.55 10.19
N ASP A 240 -14.47 -13.46 10.81
CA ASP A 240 -15.91 -13.69 10.58
C ASP A 240 -16.83 -12.60 11.15
N SER A 241 -16.42 -12.00 12.27
CA SER A 241 -17.27 -11.09 13.07
C SER A 241 -16.67 -9.71 13.30
N GLY A 242 -15.37 -9.51 13.03
CA GLY A 242 -14.67 -8.29 13.40
C GLY A 242 -14.52 -8.07 14.91
N LYS A 243 -14.84 -9.10 15.74
CA LYS A 243 -14.67 -9.03 17.19
C LYS A 243 -13.21 -8.99 17.56
N ARG A 244 -12.82 -8.03 18.39
CA ARG A 244 -11.45 -7.97 18.89
C ARG A 244 -11.19 -9.09 19.89
N LEU A 245 -10.18 -9.91 19.61
CA LEU A 245 -9.75 -11.03 20.47
C LEU A 245 -8.74 -10.55 21.49
N TRP A 246 -7.72 -9.82 21.03
CA TRP A 246 -6.72 -9.23 21.91
C TRP A 246 -6.16 -7.93 21.34
N LYS A 247 -5.48 -7.17 22.19
CA LYS A 247 -4.55 -6.09 21.83
C LYS A 247 -3.34 -6.11 22.72
N GLY A 248 -2.16 -5.76 22.20
CA GLY A 248 -0.92 -5.76 22.95
C GLY A 248 0.22 -5.08 22.20
N GLY A 249 1.30 -4.82 22.92
CA GLY A 249 2.45 -4.09 22.39
C GLY A 249 2.16 -2.64 22.04
N ARG A 250 3.19 -1.82 21.99
CA ARG A 250 3.12 -0.43 21.52
C ARG A 250 4.21 -0.23 20.48
N TYR A 251 3.80 0.05 19.25
CA TYR A 251 4.68 0.13 18.08
C TYR A 251 4.62 1.48 17.38
N GLY A 252 3.78 2.41 17.87
CA GLY A 252 3.57 3.67 17.19
C GLY A 252 2.90 3.49 15.82
N ALA A 253 3.17 4.39 14.91
CA ALA A 253 2.75 4.30 13.52
C ALA A 253 3.69 3.40 12.72
N GLY A 254 3.83 2.15 13.16
CA GLY A 254 4.68 1.13 12.57
C GLY A 254 4.05 0.43 11.36
N GLN A 255 4.77 -0.55 10.84
CA GLN A 255 4.34 -1.42 9.75
C GLN A 255 4.49 -2.89 10.14
N LEU A 256 3.78 -3.77 9.46
CA LEU A 256 3.85 -5.20 9.75
C LEU A 256 3.82 -6.04 8.47
N ILE A 257 4.56 -7.16 8.49
CA ILE A 257 4.50 -8.21 7.46
C ILE A 257 4.34 -9.57 8.14
N LEU A 258 3.77 -10.52 7.41
CA LEU A 258 3.63 -11.90 7.86
C LEU A 258 4.86 -12.71 7.43
N LEU A 259 5.50 -13.38 8.38
CA LEU A 259 6.61 -14.31 8.17
C LEU A 259 6.23 -15.69 8.75
N GLY A 260 5.71 -16.57 7.92
CA GLY A 260 5.13 -17.83 8.38
C GLY A 260 3.96 -17.60 9.35
N ASN A 261 4.07 -18.09 10.57
CA ASN A 261 3.08 -17.88 11.63
C ASN A 261 3.45 -16.73 12.57
N ASN A 262 4.33 -15.82 12.15
CA ASN A 262 4.73 -14.68 12.95
C ASN A 262 4.51 -13.37 12.20
N LEU A 263 4.20 -12.33 12.94
CA LEU A 263 4.18 -10.95 12.50
C LEU A 263 5.54 -10.33 12.78
N LEU A 264 6.22 -9.84 11.77
CA LEU A 264 7.33 -8.91 11.97
C LEU A 264 6.75 -7.50 12.01
N VAL A 265 6.96 -6.81 13.10
CA VAL A 265 6.51 -5.43 13.29
C VAL A 265 7.71 -4.49 13.28
N THR A 266 7.72 -3.54 12.36
CA THR A 266 8.65 -2.41 12.37
C THR A 266 7.99 -1.27 13.12
N ALA A 267 8.44 -0.98 14.33
CA ALA A 267 7.88 0.07 15.16
C ALA A 267 8.30 1.48 14.68
N GLU A 268 7.51 2.49 15.00
CA GLU A 268 7.76 3.89 14.63
C GLU A 268 9.11 4.42 15.13
N ASN A 269 9.60 3.92 16.26
CA ASN A 269 10.91 4.27 16.81
C ASN A 269 12.09 3.51 16.20
N GLY A 270 11.83 2.64 15.21
CA GLY A 270 12.84 1.83 14.53
C GLY A 270 13.10 0.46 15.13
N ASP A 271 12.41 0.06 16.21
CA ASP A 271 12.50 -1.29 16.74
C ASP A 271 11.89 -2.32 15.79
N LEU A 272 12.46 -3.51 15.77
CA LEU A 272 11.92 -4.68 15.07
C LEU A 272 11.45 -5.69 16.12
N ALA A 273 10.18 -6.08 16.07
CA ALA A 273 9.61 -7.05 17.00
C ALA A 273 9.01 -8.24 16.25
N LEU A 274 9.16 -9.42 16.81
CA LEU A 274 8.56 -10.65 16.33
C LEU A 274 7.42 -11.06 17.26
N VAL A 275 6.21 -11.21 16.71
CA VAL A 275 4.99 -11.50 17.46
C VAL A 275 4.28 -12.70 16.82
N SER A 276 3.75 -13.63 17.63
CA SER A 276 2.94 -14.75 17.11
C SER A 276 1.68 -14.24 16.43
N ALA A 277 1.41 -14.74 15.20
CA ALA A 277 0.15 -14.54 14.51
C ALA A 277 -0.89 -15.57 14.98
N GLN A 278 -1.38 -15.43 16.21
CA GLN A 278 -2.32 -16.36 16.87
C GLN A 278 -3.50 -15.61 17.51
N PRO A 279 -4.69 -16.21 17.61
CA PRO A 279 -5.89 -15.54 18.12
C PRO A 279 -6.03 -15.58 19.64
N GLU A 280 -5.34 -16.50 20.34
CA GLU A 280 -5.55 -16.77 21.75
C GLU A 280 -5.09 -15.64 22.64
N LYS A 281 -3.90 -15.09 22.36
CA LYS A 281 -3.32 -14.00 23.13
C LYS A 281 -2.21 -13.28 22.36
N TYR A 282 -1.93 -12.05 22.76
CA TYR A 282 -0.72 -11.36 22.34
C TYR A 282 0.51 -12.05 22.93
N GLN A 283 1.49 -12.38 22.06
CA GLN A 283 2.77 -12.96 22.45
C GLN A 283 3.91 -12.40 21.59
N GLU A 284 4.73 -11.55 22.17
CA GLU A 284 5.98 -11.06 21.58
C GLU A 284 7.12 -12.02 21.95
N HIS A 285 7.85 -12.50 20.93
CA HIS A 285 8.99 -13.41 21.11
C HIS A 285 10.28 -12.68 21.40
N GLY A 286 10.41 -11.47 20.87
CA GLY A 286 11.59 -10.65 21.08
C GLY A 286 11.51 -9.34 20.29
N ARG A 287 12.42 -8.44 20.65
CA ARG A 287 12.55 -7.12 20.05
C ARG A 287 14.00 -6.71 20.00
N ILE A 288 14.41 -6.11 18.91
CA ILE A 288 15.75 -5.55 18.73
C ILE A 288 15.65 -4.11 18.23
N LYS A 289 16.68 -3.31 18.45
CA LYS A 289 16.84 -2.02 17.81
C LYS A 289 17.27 -2.28 16.37
N GLY A 290 16.40 -1.91 15.40
CA GLY A 290 16.65 -2.13 13.99
C GLY A 290 17.18 -0.90 13.26
N LEU A 291 16.61 0.27 13.57
CA LEU A 291 16.95 1.57 12.97
C LEU A 291 16.90 2.66 14.02
N GLU A 292 17.55 3.79 13.76
CA GLU A 292 17.47 4.96 14.62
C GLU A 292 16.41 5.96 14.19
N GLY A 293 15.46 6.27 15.06
CA GLY A 293 14.46 7.31 14.89
C GLY A 293 13.21 6.89 14.12
N LYS A 294 12.51 7.89 13.56
CA LYS A 294 11.20 7.71 12.97
C LYS A 294 11.23 6.80 11.73
N THR A 295 10.50 5.69 11.80
CA THR A 295 10.44 4.65 10.78
C THR A 295 8.99 4.36 10.43
N TRP A 296 8.57 4.78 9.23
CA TRP A 296 7.22 4.57 8.70
C TRP A 296 7.18 3.69 7.44
N ASN A 297 8.37 3.31 6.95
CA ASN A 297 8.50 2.53 5.74
C ASN A 297 8.17 1.05 6.00
N HIS A 298 7.53 0.43 5.02
CA HIS A 298 7.31 -1.01 5.04
C HIS A 298 8.64 -1.77 5.00
N PRO A 299 8.81 -2.81 5.83
CA PRO A 299 9.91 -3.74 5.69
C PRO A 299 9.69 -4.61 4.44
N ALA A 300 10.78 -5.13 3.88
CA ALA A 300 10.74 -6.11 2.81
C ALA A 300 11.53 -7.36 3.21
N TYR A 301 10.95 -8.54 2.94
CA TYR A 301 11.61 -9.81 3.19
C TYR A 301 11.75 -10.60 1.89
N ALA A 302 12.97 -11.03 1.58
CA ALA A 302 13.26 -11.86 0.42
C ALA A 302 14.50 -12.74 0.65
N ARG A 303 14.41 -14.01 0.28
CA ARG A 303 15.55 -14.94 0.28
C ARG A 303 16.31 -14.99 1.61
N GLY A 304 15.59 -15.00 2.75
CA GLY A 304 16.23 -15.03 4.08
C GLY A 304 16.80 -13.69 4.54
N GLN A 305 16.58 -12.62 3.80
CA GLN A 305 17.05 -11.27 4.13
C GLN A 305 15.88 -10.35 4.41
N LEU A 306 15.97 -9.60 5.50
CA LEU A 306 15.04 -8.55 5.89
C LEU A 306 15.66 -7.18 5.62
N PHE A 307 14.99 -6.39 4.78
CA PHE A 307 15.37 -5.03 4.47
C PHE A 307 14.46 -4.06 5.18
N VAL A 308 15.04 -3.16 5.95
CA VAL A 308 14.33 -2.08 6.66
C VAL A 308 15.01 -0.75 6.38
N ARG A 309 14.22 0.31 6.30
CA ARG A 309 14.75 1.66 6.06
C ARG A 309 13.88 2.74 6.70
N ASN A 310 14.47 3.89 6.87
CA ASN A 310 13.77 5.13 7.17
C ASN A 310 14.29 6.28 6.27
N GLY A 311 14.09 7.53 6.66
CA GLY A 311 14.56 8.69 5.89
C GLY A 311 16.07 8.93 5.95
N ARG A 312 16.84 8.16 6.72
CA ARG A 312 18.27 8.39 6.97
C ARG A 312 19.15 7.20 6.65
N GLU A 313 18.64 5.99 6.88
CA GLU A 313 19.41 4.76 6.78
C GLU A 313 18.57 3.60 6.23
N ALA A 314 19.26 2.61 5.69
CA ALA A 314 18.70 1.32 5.31
C ALA A 314 19.63 0.21 5.81
N VAL A 315 19.04 -0.85 6.35
CA VAL A 315 19.76 -1.99 6.93
C VAL A 315 19.21 -3.29 6.36
N CYS A 316 20.09 -4.23 6.10
CA CYS A 316 19.77 -5.60 5.71
C CYS A 316 20.18 -6.56 6.84
N TYR A 317 19.21 -7.33 7.34
CA TYR A 317 19.43 -8.40 8.32
C TYR A 317 19.34 -9.77 7.65
N ALA A 318 20.33 -10.62 7.83
CA ALA A 318 20.21 -12.02 7.49
C ALA A 318 19.39 -12.73 8.60
N LEU A 319 18.24 -13.31 8.21
CA LEU A 319 17.42 -14.10 9.11
C LEU A 319 17.81 -15.57 8.94
N SER A 320 18.55 -16.12 9.91
CA SER A 320 18.80 -17.56 9.95
C SER A 320 17.51 -18.29 10.35
N GLN A 321 17.12 -19.31 9.59
CA GLN A 321 16.15 -20.27 10.10
C GLN A 321 16.83 -21.01 11.27
N SER A 322 16.29 -20.91 12.48
CA SER A 322 16.62 -21.86 13.53
C SER A 322 16.24 -23.26 13.04
N ARG A 323 17.23 -24.13 12.94
CA ARG A 323 17.05 -25.55 12.61
C ARG A 323 16.20 -26.26 13.67
#